data_7a57e8e85e1a7e0dcdc33cd0e5a304d5
#
_entry.id   7a57e8e85e1a7e0dcdc33cd0e5a304d5
#
_cell.length_a   1.000
_cell.length_b   1.000
_cell.length_c   1.000
_cell.angle_alpha   90.00
_cell.angle_beta   90.00
_cell.angle_gamma   90.00
#
_symmetry.space_group_name_H-M   'P 1'
#
loop_
_entity.id
_entity.type
_entity.pdbx_description
1 polymer ?
#
loop_
_entity_poly.entity_id
_entity_poly.type
_entity_poly.pdbx_seq_one_letter_code
_entity_poly.pdbx_strand_id
1 'polypeptide(L)'
;AASAFIYAKIMVYVTQGTMRDLRCQIFEHMESLPIKYFDTHPHGDIMSVYTNDIDTLRQMISQSIPQLFNSGITIIAVLVSMFTLSIPLTILTLIMVGVMLFVTKQLASRSGRFFAKQQADLGATNGYIEEMMNGQKVVKVFNHEKKSIEEFNELNDRLFNSSYNANKFANILMPINAQIGNISYVLCAIVGCIFALNNFLGFTIGKLVSFLTFNKSFTQPINQVSQQFNSIVMALAGADRIFKLLDEEPEVDDGYVTLVNVRKEGDRLVETEEKTGMWAWKHTHSITGETEYRELKGALVMDDVDFGYTD
;
A
#
# COMPACT_ATOMS: atom_id res chain seq x y z
N ALA A 1 -27.86 13.83 -5.57
CA ALA A 1 -26.89 14.87 -5.22
C ALA A 1 -26.66 14.93 -3.70
N ALA A 2 -27.72 15.10 -2.86
CA ALA A 2 -27.58 15.24 -1.41
C ALA A 2 -26.91 14.00 -0.73
N SER A 3 -27.35 12.79 -1.08
CA SER A 3 -26.76 11.55 -0.54
C SER A 3 -25.27 11.37 -0.89
N ALA A 4 -24.89 11.74 -2.12
CA ALA A 4 -23.48 11.70 -2.54
C ALA A 4 -22.61 12.70 -1.77
N PHE A 5 -23.14 13.88 -1.48
CA PHE A 5 -22.47 14.89 -0.66
C PHE A 5 -22.28 14.41 0.78
N ILE A 6 -23.35 13.88 1.40
CA ILE A 6 -23.30 13.33 2.77
C ILE A 6 -22.29 12.17 2.83
N TYR A 7 -22.35 11.25 1.89
CA TYR A 7 -21.42 10.15 1.76
C TYR A 7 -19.95 10.64 1.69
N ALA A 8 -19.67 11.57 0.77
CA ALA A 8 -18.31 12.11 0.61
C ALA A 8 -17.80 12.77 1.91
N LYS A 9 -18.66 13.55 2.59
CA LYS A 9 -18.30 14.20 3.87
C LYS A 9 -18.01 13.18 4.98
N ILE A 10 -18.84 12.14 5.09
CA ILE A 10 -18.62 11.06 6.08
C ILE A 10 -17.33 10.31 5.77
N MET A 11 -17.09 9.97 4.50
CA MET A 11 -15.87 9.24 4.12
C MET A 11 -14.60 10.03 4.38
N VAL A 12 -14.60 11.35 4.16
CA VAL A 12 -13.46 12.21 4.50
C VAL A 12 -13.23 12.19 6.02
N TYR A 13 -14.28 12.35 6.81
CA TYR A 13 -14.18 12.35 8.28
C TYR A 13 -13.65 11.02 8.82
N VAL A 14 -14.23 9.90 8.37
CA VAL A 14 -13.81 8.56 8.78
C VAL A 14 -12.36 8.30 8.36
N THR A 15 -12.03 8.53 7.09
CA THR A 15 -10.68 8.25 6.57
C THR A 15 -9.62 9.08 7.29
N GLN A 16 -9.82 10.40 7.41
CA GLN A 16 -8.83 11.26 8.05
C GLN A 16 -8.74 11.02 9.55
N GLY A 17 -9.86 10.69 10.22
CA GLY A 17 -9.89 10.28 11.62
C GLY A 17 -9.06 9.01 11.83
N THR A 18 -9.32 7.97 11.06
CA THR A 18 -8.56 6.70 11.15
C THR A 18 -7.06 6.90 10.87
N MET A 19 -6.72 7.72 9.86
CA MET A 19 -5.29 8.00 9.56
C MET A 19 -4.60 8.79 10.66
N ARG A 20 -5.30 9.73 11.29
CA ARG A 20 -4.77 10.46 12.44
C ARG A 20 -4.49 9.51 13.59
N ASP A 21 -5.48 8.69 13.95
CA ASP A 21 -5.37 7.80 15.10
C ASP A 21 -4.28 6.74 14.87
N LEU A 22 -4.17 6.21 13.66
CA LEU A 22 -3.12 5.28 13.27
C LEU A 22 -1.72 5.91 13.38
N ARG A 23 -1.55 7.15 12.89
CA ARG A 23 -0.27 7.86 13.01
C ARG A 23 0.12 8.11 14.47
N CYS A 24 -0.85 8.46 15.32
CA CYS A 24 -0.60 8.63 16.74
C CYS A 24 -0.15 7.32 17.38
N GLN A 25 -0.85 6.21 17.11
CA GLN A 25 -0.50 4.88 17.63
C GLN A 25 0.90 4.45 17.18
N ILE A 26 1.23 4.60 15.89
CA ILE A 26 2.55 4.25 15.37
C ILE A 26 3.61 5.11 16.04
N PHE A 27 3.37 6.41 16.20
CA PHE A 27 4.34 7.32 16.81
C PHE A 27 4.55 7.01 18.29
N GLU A 28 3.48 6.84 19.07
CA GLU A 28 3.53 6.47 20.48
C GLU A 28 4.28 5.15 20.68
N HIS A 29 4.00 4.16 19.82
CA HIS A 29 4.69 2.88 19.88
C HIS A 29 6.16 2.99 19.50
N MET A 30 6.49 3.75 18.43
CA MET A 30 7.87 3.99 18.00
C MET A 30 8.71 4.63 19.13
N GLU A 31 8.14 5.58 19.88
CA GLU A 31 8.82 6.21 21.03
C GLU A 31 9.07 5.21 22.20
N SER A 32 8.38 4.08 22.22
CA SER A 32 8.57 3.03 23.21
C SER A 32 9.56 1.95 22.79
N LEU A 33 10.04 1.97 21.52
CA LEU A 33 10.94 0.94 21.01
C LEU A 33 12.38 1.13 21.51
N PRO A 34 13.13 0.03 21.71
CA PRO A 34 14.54 0.07 22.13
C PRO A 34 15.42 0.67 21.03
N ILE A 35 16.54 1.30 21.43
CA ILE A 35 17.54 1.89 20.50
C ILE A 35 18.03 0.83 19.49
N LYS A 36 18.13 -0.44 19.89
CA LYS A 36 18.46 -1.56 19.02
C LYS A 36 17.63 -1.57 17.73
N TYR A 37 16.33 -1.24 17.82
CA TYR A 37 15.45 -1.21 16.65
C TYR A 37 15.91 -0.19 15.63
N PHE A 38 16.26 1.01 16.07
CA PHE A 38 16.69 2.11 15.19
C PHE A 38 18.07 1.91 14.61
N ASP A 39 18.96 1.23 15.34
CA ASP A 39 20.31 0.91 14.86
C ASP A 39 20.33 -0.24 13.83
N THR A 40 19.36 -1.16 13.92
CA THR A 40 19.26 -2.32 13.04
C THR A 40 18.37 -2.11 11.83
N HIS A 41 17.51 -1.08 11.83
CA HIS A 41 16.58 -0.77 10.74
C HIS A 41 16.92 0.55 10.05
N PRO A 42 16.99 0.59 8.71
CA PRO A 42 17.24 1.84 7.97
C PRO A 42 16.14 2.86 8.27
N HIS A 43 16.52 4.08 8.60
CA HIS A 43 15.58 5.17 8.87
C HIS A 43 14.61 5.44 7.70
N GLY A 44 15.06 5.19 6.45
CA GLY A 44 14.23 5.29 5.26
C GLY A 44 13.07 4.30 5.24
N ASP A 45 13.27 3.08 5.74
CA ASP A 45 12.23 2.06 5.82
C ASP A 45 11.18 2.43 6.86
N ILE A 46 11.62 2.88 8.05
CA ILE A 46 10.72 3.37 9.10
C ILE A 46 9.90 4.56 8.58
N MET A 47 10.55 5.52 7.90
CA MET A 47 9.86 6.69 7.32
C MET A 47 8.88 6.29 6.21
N SER A 48 9.17 5.22 5.44
CA SER A 48 8.28 4.69 4.41
C SER A 48 6.96 4.19 5.00
N VAL A 49 6.98 3.61 6.21
CA VAL A 49 5.75 3.21 6.92
C VAL A 49 4.85 4.42 7.19
N TYR A 50 5.43 5.54 7.66
CA TYR A 50 4.68 6.78 7.95
C TYR A 50 4.13 7.48 6.72
N THR A 51 4.81 7.37 5.59
CA THR A 51 4.47 8.11 4.37
C THR A 51 3.73 7.21 3.37
N ASN A 52 4.40 6.22 2.82
CA ASN A 52 3.88 5.42 1.72
C ASN A 52 2.81 4.42 2.17
N ASP A 53 3.05 3.71 3.27
CA ASP A 53 2.14 2.64 3.70
C ASP A 53 0.85 3.21 4.27
N ILE A 54 0.91 4.27 5.07
CA ILE A 54 -0.28 4.99 5.52
C ILE A 54 -1.06 5.57 4.35
N ASP A 55 -0.38 6.10 3.31
CA ASP A 55 -1.07 6.66 2.14
C ASP A 55 -1.77 5.60 1.30
N THR A 56 -1.16 4.42 1.12
CA THR A 56 -1.81 3.29 0.44
C THR A 56 -3.02 2.77 1.21
N LEU A 57 -2.96 2.71 2.55
CA LEU A 57 -4.11 2.41 3.40
C LEU A 57 -5.22 3.47 3.28
N ARG A 58 -4.84 4.74 3.29
CA ARG A 58 -5.78 5.86 3.08
C ARG A 58 -6.52 5.69 1.76
N GLN A 59 -5.80 5.38 0.67
CA GLN A 59 -6.38 5.16 -0.64
C GLN A 59 -7.32 3.94 -0.64
N MET A 60 -6.96 2.86 0.02
CA MET A 60 -7.81 1.68 0.15
C MET A 60 -9.13 2.02 0.86
N ILE A 61 -9.07 2.70 2.01
CA ILE A 61 -10.25 3.03 2.82
C ILE A 61 -11.11 4.07 2.10
N SER A 62 -10.50 5.14 1.53
CA SER A 62 -11.27 6.24 0.94
C SER A 62 -11.81 5.96 -0.45
N GLN A 63 -11.19 5.08 -1.22
CA GLN A 63 -11.51 4.86 -2.62
C GLN A 63 -11.80 3.39 -2.94
N SER A 64 -10.85 2.47 -2.62
CA SER A 64 -10.93 1.09 -3.11
C SER A 64 -12.09 0.32 -2.50
N ILE A 65 -12.25 0.34 -1.19
CA ILE A 65 -13.34 -0.35 -0.49
C ILE A 65 -14.70 0.21 -0.91
N PRO A 66 -14.95 1.53 -0.87
CA PRO A 66 -16.23 2.10 -1.32
C PRO A 66 -16.54 1.80 -2.79
N GLN A 67 -15.52 1.84 -3.66
CA GLN A 67 -15.71 1.55 -5.07
C GLN A 67 -16.10 0.08 -5.31
N LEU A 68 -15.50 -0.87 -4.56
CA LEU A 68 -15.89 -2.27 -4.62
C LEU A 68 -17.35 -2.49 -4.22
N PHE A 69 -17.77 -1.88 -3.09
CA PHE A 69 -19.17 -1.97 -2.66
C PHE A 69 -20.13 -1.35 -3.68
N ASN A 70 -19.82 -0.17 -4.18
CA ASN A 70 -20.65 0.49 -5.20
C ASN A 70 -20.72 -0.33 -6.49
N SER A 71 -19.59 -0.86 -6.96
CA SER A 71 -19.54 -1.71 -8.15
C SER A 71 -20.28 -3.03 -7.93
N GLY A 72 -20.16 -3.65 -6.76
CA GLY A 72 -20.88 -4.87 -6.41
C GLY A 72 -22.39 -4.69 -6.40
N ILE A 73 -22.88 -3.64 -5.73
CA ILE A 73 -24.30 -3.30 -5.68
C ILE A 73 -24.82 -2.99 -7.09
N THR A 74 -24.07 -2.21 -7.88
CA THR A 74 -24.44 -1.87 -9.25
C THR A 74 -24.52 -3.11 -10.14
N ILE A 75 -23.52 -4.00 -10.08
CA ILE A 75 -23.52 -5.25 -10.85
C ILE A 75 -24.75 -6.09 -10.51
N ILE A 76 -25.06 -6.28 -9.22
CA ILE A 76 -26.21 -7.08 -8.78
C ILE A 76 -27.53 -6.43 -9.24
N ALA A 77 -27.70 -5.13 -8.99
CA ALA A 77 -28.92 -4.41 -9.34
C ALA A 77 -29.16 -4.41 -10.86
N VAL A 78 -28.12 -4.15 -11.66
CA VAL A 78 -28.21 -4.17 -13.12
C VAL A 78 -28.48 -5.59 -13.63
N LEU A 79 -27.81 -6.59 -13.09
CA LEU A 79 -28.01 -7.99 -13.49
C LEU A 79 -29.44 -8.45 -13.22
N VAL A 80 -29.97 -8.18 -12.03
CA VAL A 80 -31.38 -8.49 -11.69
C VAL A 80 -32.33 -7.76 -12.67
N SER A 81 -32.09 -6.48 -12.95
CA SER A 81 -32.90 -5.73 -13.91
C SER A 81 -32.82 -6.28 -15.32
N MET A 82 -31.65 -6.74 -15.77
CA MET A 82 -31.48 -7.38 -17.08
C MET A 82 -32.25 -8.71 -17.17
N PHE A 83 -32.21 -9.53 -16.12
CA PHE A 83 -32.98 -10.79 -16.08
C PHE A 83 -34.50 -10.56 -16.14
N THR A 84 -35.00 -9.51 -15.51
CA THR A 84 -36.44 -9.16 -15.59
C THR A 84 -36.87 -8.68 -16.97
N LEU A 85 -35.96 -8.08 -17.74
CA LEU A 85 -36.24 -7.61 -19.09
C LEU A 85 -36.20 -8.70 -20.15
N SER A 86 -35.11 -9.53 -20.15
CA SER A 86 -34.92 -10.60 -21.12
C SER A 86 -33.82 -11.57 -20.69
N ILE A 87 -34.18 -12.79 -20.36
CA ILE A 87 -33.21 -13.85 -20.00
C ILE A 87 -32.26 -14.16 -21.16
N PRO A 88 -32.71 -14.35 -22.44
CA PRO A 88 -31.79 -14.67 -23.53
C PRO A 88 -30.72 -13.59 -23.79
N LEU A 89 -31.10 -12.31 -23.74
CA LEU A 89 -30.16 -11.21 -23.94
C LEU A 89 -29.19 -11.08 -22.75
N THR A 90 -29.63 -11.39 -21.54
CA THR A 90 -28.77 -11.41 -20.35
C THR A 90 -27.71 -12.50 -20.45
N ILE A 91 -28.10 -13.70 -20.90
CA ILE A 91 -27.15 -14.79 -21.16
C ILE A 91 -26.12 -14.38 -22.21
N LEU A 92 -26.54 -13.76 -23.30
CA LEU A 92 -25.64 -13.23 -24.34
C LEU A 92 -24.62 -12.25 -23.74
N THR A 93 -25.09 -11.29 -22.91
CA THR A 93 -24.22 -10.32 -22.22
C THR A 93 -23.24 -11.02 -21.30
N LEU A 94 -23.68 -12.02 -20.52
CA LEU A 94 -22.81 -12.79 -19.62
C LEU A 94 -21.73 -13.58 -20.39
N ILE A 95 -22.06 -14.13 -21.55
CA ILE A 95 -21.06 -14.78 -22.43
C ILE A 95 -20.00 -13.75 -22.87
N MET A 96 -20.43 -12.57 -23.31
CA MET A 96 -19.52 -11.51 -23.73
C MET A 96 -18.62 -11.00 -22.59
N VAL A 97 -19.17 -10.91 -21.37
CA VAL A 97 -18.38 -10.63 -20.16
C VAL A 97 -17.37 -11.75 -19.88
N GLY A 98 -17.76 -12.99 -20.03
CA GLY A 98 -16.84 -14.14 -19.94
C GLY A 98 -15.68 -14.03 -20.93
N VAL A 99 -15.96 -13.67 -22.19
CA VAL A 99 -14.93 -13.40 -23.21
C VAL A 99 -14.02 -12.24 -22.78
N MET A 100 -14.61 -11.14 -22.28
CA MET A 100 -13.86 -9.98 -21.80
C MET A 100 -12.91 -10.37 -20.66
N LEU A 101 -13.38 -11.11 -19.65
CA LEU A 101 -12.56 -11.56 -18.53
C LEU A 101 -11.46 -12.50 -18.97
N PHE A 102 -11.73 -13.40 -19.91
CA PHE A 102 -10.72 -14.31 -20.47
C PHE A 102 -9.62 -13.54 -21.19
N VAL A 103 -9.98 -12.59 -22.06
CA VAL A 103 -9.00 -11.74 -22.78
C VAL A 103 -8.20 -10.89 -21.81
N THR A 104 -8.87 -10.28 -20.82
CA THR A 104 -8.22 -9.49 -19.77
C THR A 104 -7.18 -10.31 -19.00
N LYS A 105 -7.54 -11.54 -18.59
CA LYS A 105 -6.62 -12.45 -17.89
C LYS A 105 -5.38 -12.79 -18.73
N GLN A 106 -5.57 -13.05 -20.01
CA GLN A 106 -4.46 -13.37 -20.92
C GLN A 106 -3.51 -12.19 -21.12
N LEU A 107 -4.06 -11.01 -21.34
CA LEU A 107 -3.26 -9.79 -21.53
C LEU A 107 -2.57 -9.36 -20.23
N ALA A 108 -3.27 -9.37 -19.10
CA ALA A 108 -2.72 -9.03 -17.80
C ALA A 108 -1.59 -9.98 -17.39
N SER A 109 -1.74 -11.28 -17.61
CA SER A 109 -0.68 -12.26 -17.33
C SER A 109 0.58 -12.04 -18.17
N ARG A 110 0.44 -11.67 -19.45
CA ARG A 110 1.58 -11.34 -20.31
C ARG A 110 2.24 -10.04 -19.89
N SER A 111 1.44 -9.02 -19.62
CA SER A 111 1.91 -7.72 -19.12
C SER A 111 2.71 -7.88 -17.83
N GLY A 112 2.18 -8.64 -16.86
CA GLY A 112 2.83 -8.88 -15.57
C GLY A 112 4.22 -9.52 -15.68
N ARG A 113 4.39 -10.49 -16.60
CA ARG A 113 5.72 -11.09 -16.85
C ARG A 113 6.72 -10.06 -17.39
N PHE A 114 6.30 -9.19 -18.30
CA PHE A 114 7.17 -8.15 -18.83
C PHE A 114 7.45 -7.05 -17.81
N PHE A 115 6.49 -6.71 -16.94
CA PHE A 115 6.73 -5.79 -15.83
C PHE A 115 7.76 -6.34 -14.83
N ALA A 116 7.69 -7.63 -14.48
CA ALA A 116 8.69 -8.26 -13.63
C ALA A 116 10.09 -8.21 -14.28
N LYS A 117 10.18 -8.48 -15.59
CA LYS A 117 11.44 -8.35 -16.33
C LYS A 117 11.93 -6.90 -16.41
N GLN A 118 11.03 -5.95 -16.67
CA GLN A 118 11.36 -4.51 -16.65
C GLN A 118 11.95 -4.09 -15.31
N GLN A 119 11.40 -4.58 -14.20
CA GLN A 119 11.89 -4.24 -12.86
C GLN A 119 13.30 -4.80 -12.62
N ALA A 120 13.58 -6.00 -13.08
CA ALA A 120 14.92 -6.60 -13.03
C ALA A 120 15.91 -5.82 -13.90
N ASP A 121 15.54 -5.48 -15.14
CA ASP A 121 16.39 -4.72 -16.07
C ASP A 121 16.62 -3.29 -15.55
N LEU A 122 15.62 -2.67 -14.90
CA LEU A 122 15.75 -1.36 -14.24
C LEU A 122 16.73 -1.43 -13.06
N GLY A 123 16.63 -2.47 -12.23
CA GLY A 123 17.57 -2.70 -11.13
C GLY A 123 19.01 -2.86 -11.63
N ALA A 124 19.22 -3.64 -12.70
CA ALA A 124 20.53 -3.81 -13.31
C ALA A 124 21.09 -2.50 -13.87
N THR A 125 20.24 -1.69 -14.53
CA THR A 125 20.65 -0.39 -15.07
C THR A 125 21.01 0.58 -13.96
N ASN A 126 20.21 0.65 -12.88
CA ASN A 126 20.48 1.51 -11.74
C ASN A 126 21.76 1.09 -11.00
N GLY A 127 21.96 -0.22 -10.77
CA GLY A 127 23.19 -0.74 -10.17
C GLY A 127 24.44 -0.39 -10.98
N TYR A 128 24.36 -0.51 -12.30
CA TYR A 128 25.46 -0.10 -13.17
C TYR A 128 25.75 1.42 -13.11
N ILE A 129 24.71 2.25 -13.06
CA ILE A 129 24.87 3.70 -12.90
C ILE A 129 25.57 4.00 -11.57
N GLU A 130 25.14 3.39 -10.47
CA GLU A 130 25.74 3.56 -9.16
C GLU A 130 27.20 3.12 -9.13
N GLU A 131 27.52 1.96 -9.73
CA GLU A 131 28.89 1.46 -9.87
C GLU A 131 29.76 2.44 -10.62
N MET A 132 29.29 2.94 -11.78
CA MET A 132 30.04 3.90 -12.60
C MET A 132 30.19 5.26 -11.91
N MET A 133 29.20 5.72 -11.16
CA MET A 133 29.31 6.96 -10.37
C MET A 133 30.36 6.82 -9.26
N ASN A 134 30.35 5.72 -8.50
CA ASN A 134 31.33 5.44 -7.47
C ASN A 134 32.74 5.20 -8.04
N GLY A 135 32.82 4.50 -9.17
CA GLY A 135 34.06 4.19 -9.88
C GLY A 135 34.55 5.25 -10.88
N GLN A 136 33.92 6.43 -10.96
CA GLN A 136 34.19 7.43 -12.00
C GLN A 136 35.67 7.84 -12.11
N LYS A 137 36.38 7.91 -11.01
CA LYS A 137 37.83 8.21 -11.00
C LYS A 137 38.63 7.12 -11.73
N VAL A 138 38.27 5.86 -11.52
CA VAL A 138 38.93 4.71 -12.16
C VAL A 138 38.64 4.70 -13.64
N VAL A 139 37.39 4.89 -14.05
CA VAL A 139 36.97 4.98 -15.45
C VAL A 139 37.79 6.04 -16.18
N LYS A 140 37.98 7.23 -15.58
CA LYS A 140 38.75 8.32 -16.14
C LYS A 140 40.26 8.04 -16.28
N VAL A 141 40.87 7.46 -15.21
CA VAL A 141 42.29 7.15 -15.21
C VAL A 141 42.64 6.11 -16.26
N PHE A 142 41.77 5.14 -16.51
CA PHE A 142 42.00 4.07 -17.51
C PHE A 142 41.39 4.35 -18.88
N ASN A 143 40.84 5.54 -19.14
CA ASN A 143 40.15 5.92 -20.38
C ASN A 143 39.10 4.91 -20.86
N HIS A 144 38.32 4.35 -19.90
CA HIS A 144 37.29 3.33 -20.16
C HIS A 144 35.91 3.91 -20.48
N GLU A 145 35.76 5.23 -20.69
CA GLU A 145 34.45 5.88 -20.88
C GLU A 145 33.68 5.30 -22.07
N LYS A 146 34.35 5.01 -23.18
CA LYS A 146 33.68 4.44 -24.37
C LYS A 146 33.07 3.08 -24.07
N LYS A 147 33.84 2.21 -23.38
CA LYS A 147 33.37 0.88 -23.01
C LYS A 147 32.22 0.95 -22.00
N SER A 148 32.30 1.84 -21.01
CA SER A 148 31.24 2.04 -20.04
C SER A 148 29.95 2.55 -20.72
N ILE A 149 30.06 3.41 -21.74
CA ILE A 149 28.90 3.86 -22.53
C ILE A 149 28.30 2.71 -23.35
N GLU A 150 29.13 1.85 -23.95
CA GLU A 150 28.65 0.68 -24.68
C GLU A 150 27.88 -0.29 -23.79
N GLU A 151 28.44 -0.62 -22.63
CA GLU A 151 27.78 -1.50 -21.64
C GLU A 151 26.48 -0.88 -21.10
N PHE A 152 26.47 0.42 -20.83
CA PHE A 152 25.25 1.12 -20.44
C PHE A 152 24.18 1.06 -21.53
N ASN A 153 24.55 1.27 -22.79
CA ASN A 153 23.61 1.21 -23.90
C ASN A 153 22.98 -0.19 -24.04
N GLU A 154 23.78 -1.27 -23.86
CA GLU A 154 23.23 -2.62 -23.87
C GLU A 154 22.20 -2.85 -22.75
N LEU A 155 22.48 -2.38 -21.53
CA LEU A 155 21.55 -2.46 -20.41
C LEU A 155 20.29 -1.64 -20.66
N ASN A 156 20.45 -0.43 -21.17
CA ASN A 156 19.34 0.47 -21.48
C ASN A 156 18.48 -0.07 -22.65
N ASP A 157 19.06 -0.72 -23.64
CA ASP A 157 18.30 -1.39 -24.71
C ASP A 157 17.49 -2.59 -24.19
N ARG A 158 18.03 -3.35 -23.22
CA ARG A 158 17.28 -4.41 -22.54
C ARG A 158 16.10 -3.83 -21.75
N LEU A 159 16.34 -2.77 -20.99
CA LEU A 159 15.31 -2.05 -20.26
C LEU A 159 14.24 -1.46 -21.20
N PHE A 160 14.66 -0.86 -22.33
CA PHE A 160 13.73 -0.37 -23.35
C PHE A 160 12.82 -1.50 -23.86
N ASN A 161 13.40 -2.64 -24.23
CA ASN A 161 12.63 -3.75 -24.79
C ASN A 161 11.64 -4.35 -23.78
N SER A 162 12.04 -4.53 -22.52
CA SER A 162 11.16 -5.04 -21.47
C SER A 162 10.06 -4.02 -21.13
N SER A 163 10.40 -2.73 -21.03
CA SER A 163 9.44 -1.63 -20.79
C SER A 163 8.45 -1.46 -21.93
N TYR A 164 8.93 -1.51 -23.18
CA TYR A 164 8.07 -1.44 -24.36
C TYR A 164 7.04 -2.57 -24.37
N ASN A 165 7.47 -3.82 -24.14
CA ASN A 165 6.56 -4.95 -24.14
C ASN A 165 5.59 -4.93 -22.93
N ALA A 166 6.05 -4.54 -21.74
CA ALA A 166 5.21 -4.38 -20.57
C ALA A 166 4.06 -3.38 -20.84
N ASN A 167 4.43 -2.18 -21.29
CA ASN A 167 3.48 -1.10 -21.55
C ASN A 167 2.59 -1.38 -22.77
N LYS A 168 3.11 -2.04 -23.83
CA LYS A 168 2.31 -2.46 -24.97
C LYS A 168 1.11 -3.31 -24.55
N PHE A 169 1.31 -4.34 -23.72
CA PHE A 169 0.23 -5.20 -23.27
C PHE A 169 -0.66 -4.51 -22.23
N ALA A 170 -0.11 -3.66 -21.37
CA ALA A 170 -0.90 -2.90 -20.39
C ALA A 170 -1.83 -1.89 -21.08
N ASN A 171 -1.29 -1.09 -22.00
CA ASN A 171 -2.04 0.01 -22.62
C ASN A 171 -3.11 -0.46 -23.63
N ILE A 172 -2.95 -1.64 -24.23
CA ILE A 172 -3.94 -2.18 -25.16
C ILE A 172 -5.15 -2.82 -24.43
N LEU A 173 -5.04 -3.08 -23.13
CA LEU A 173 -6.08 -3.75 -22.35
C LEU A 173 -7.37 -2.92 -22.26
N MET A 174 -7.27 -1.63 -21.97
CA MET A 174 -8.45 -0.75 -21.89
C MET A 174 -9.17 -0.61 -23.24
N PRO A 175 -8.50 -0.30 -24.38
CA PRO A 175 -9.13 -0.27 -25.69
C PRO A 175 -9.82 -1.58 -26.08
N ILE A 176 -9.16 -2.73 -25.84
CA ILE A 176 -9.74 -4.02 -26.17
C ILE A 176 -11.02 -4.28 -25.35
N ASN A 177 -10.98 -4.03 -24.05
CA ASN A 177 -12.17 -4.21 -23.20
C ASN A 177 -13.32 -3.28 -23.63
N ALA A 178 -13.02 -2.04 -23.98
CA ALA A 178 -14.01 -1.10 -24.52
C ALA A 178 -14.63 -1.63 -25.82
N GLN A 179 -13.82 -2.19 -26.74
CA GLN A 179 -14.34 -2.75 -28.00
C GLN A 179 -15.15 -4.03 -27.78
N ILE A 180 -14.77 -4.91 -26.86
CA ILE A 180 -15.58 -6.09 -26.49
C ILE A 180 -16.94 -5.62 -25.93
N GLY A 181 -16.97 -4.57 -25.10
CA GLY A 181 -18.19 -3.96 -24.61
C GLY A 181 -19.06 -3.38 -25.73
N ASN A 182 -18.46 -2.69 -26.70
CA ASN A 182 -19.17 -2.17 -27.87
C ASN A 182 -19.73 -3.31 -28.76
N ILE A 183 -18.97 -4.36 -28.98
CA ILE A 183 -19.44 -5.55 -29.70
C ILE A 183 -20.63 -6.19 -28.97
N SER A 184 -20.53 -6.36 -27.64
CA SER A 184 -21.64 -6.84 -26.82
C SER A 184 -22.89 -5.99 -27.00
N TYR A 185 -22.76 -4.67 -26.98
CA TYR A 185 -23.85 -3.73 -27.18
C TYR A 185 -24.49 -3.89 -28.57
N VAL A 186 -23.68 -3.99 -29.64
CA VAL A 186 -24.19 -4.17 -31.02
C VAL A 186 -24.88 -5.51 -31.17
N LEU A 187 -24.31 -6.60 -30.65
CA LEU A 187 -24.94 -7.91 -30.68
C LEU A 187 -26.29 -7.92 -29.94
N CYS A 188 -26.34 -7.31 -28.74
CA CYS A 188 -27.58 -7.16 -28.00
C CYS A 188 -28.61 -6.28 -28.74
N ALA A 189 -28.17 -5.24 -29.46
CA ALA A 189 -29.05 -4.40 -30.27
C ALA A 189 -29.64 -5.18 -31.44
N ILE A 190 -28.84 -5.95 -32.18
CA ILE A 190 -29.30 -6.76 -33.33
C ILE A 190 -30.28 -7.84 -32.86
N VAL A 191 -29.88 -8.66 -31.89
CA VAL A 191 -30.72 -9.77 -31.40
C VAL A 191 -31.97 -9.23 -30.71
N GLY A 192 -31.86 -8.16 -29.93
CA GLY A 192 -32.98 -7.53 -29.25
C GLY A 192 -33.95 -6.85 -30.22
N CYS A 193 -33.48 -6.28 -31.35
CA CYS A 193 -34.32 -5.77 -32.42
C CYS A 193 -35.13 -6.88 -33.07
N ILE A 194 -34.49 -8.04 -33.37
CA ILE A 194 -35.17 -9.22 -33.90
C ILE A 194 -36.26 -9.70 -32.92
N PHE A 195 -35.97 -9.72 -31.61
CA PHE A 195 -36.98 -10.11 -30.60
C PHE A 195 -38.12 -9.13 -30.52
N ALA A 196 -37.84 -7.83 -30.61
CA ALA A 196 -38.86 -6.80 -30.57
C ALA A 196 -39.78 -6.80 -31.80
N LEU A 197 -39.23 -6.99 -33.01
CA LEU A 197 -40.00 -7.10 -34.27
C LEU A 197 -40.90 -8.36 -34.31
N ASN A 198 -40.41 -9.45 -33.76
CA ASN A 198 -41.16 -10.71 -33.71
C ASN A 198 -42.05 -10.84 -32.45
N ASN A 199 -42.10 -9.79 -31.60
CA ASN A 199 -42.79 -9.82 -30.31
C ASN A 199 -42.46 -11.05 -29.43
N PHE A 200 -41.21 -11.51 -29.52
CA PHE A 200 -40.75 -12.72 -28.84
C PHE A 200 -40.80 -12.53 -27.31
N LEU A 201 -41.58 -13.36 -26.63
CA LEU A 201 -41.83 -13.29 -25.19
C LEU A 201 -42.33 -11.91 -24.70
N GLY A 202 -43.06 -11.17 -25.53
CA GLY A 202 -43.55 -9.81 -25.21
C GLY A 202 -42.44 -8.77 -25.07
N PHE A 203 -41.30 -8.96 -25.76
CA PHE A 203 -40.20 -8.03 -25.79
C PHE A 203 -40.51 -6.87 -26.70
N THR A 204 -40.42 -5.64 -26.20
CA THR A 204 -40.77 -4.41 -26.90
C THR A 204 -39.54 -3.54 -27.17
N ILE A 205 -39.67 -2.56 -28.08
CA ILE A 205 -38.60 -1.59 -28.35
C ILE A 205 -38.22 -0.81 -27.08
N GLY A 206 -39.17 -0.49 -26.21
CA GLY A 206 -38.89 0.15 -24.92
C GLY A 206 -38.03 -0.70 -23.99
N LYS A 207 -38.35 -2.01 -23.93
CA LYS A 207 -37.48 -2.97 -23.18
C LYS A 207 -36.09 -3.07 -23.79
N LEU A 208 -35.95 -3.01 -25.12
CA LEU A 208 -34.66 -3.02 -25.79
C LEU A 208 -33.81 -1.82 -25.39
N VAL A 209 -34.37 -0.60 -25.44
CA VAL A 209 -33.62 0.61 -25.06
C VAL A 209 -33.15 0.54 -23.60
N SER A 210 -34.04 0.09 -22.70
CA SER A 210 -33.67 -0.10 -21.29
C SER A 210 -32.54 -1.16 -21.13
N PHE A 211 -32.65 -2.29 -21.85
CA PHE A 211 -31.66 -3.34 -21.82
C PHE A 211 -30.29 -2.87 -22.31
N LEU A 212 -30.23 -2.12 -23.41
CA LEU A 212 -28.99 -1.55 -23.94
C LEU A 212 -28.33 -0.55 -22.97
N THR A 213 -29.13 0.20 -22.25
CA THR A 213 -28.64 1.09 -21.18
C THR A 213 -28.02 0.29 -20.03
N PHE A 214 -28.69 -0.79 -19.61
CA PHE A 214 -28.14 -1.69 -18.58
C PHE A 214 -26.89 -2.43 -19.05
N ASN A 215 -26.82 -2.85 -20.31
CA ASN A 215 -25.62 -3.49 -20.89
C ASN A 215 -24.40 -2.56 -20.78
N LYS A 216 -24.53 -1.27 -21.10
CA LYS A 216 -23.46 -0.29 -20.89
C LYS A 216 -23.10 -0.10 -19.41
N SER A 217 -24.10 0.01 -18.55
CA SER A 217 -23.90 0.20 -17.11
C SER A 217 -23.29 -1.03 -16.42
N PHE A 218 -23.41 -2.21 -17.02
CA PHE A 218 -22.86 -3.46 -16.48
C PHE A 218 -21.35 -3.63 -16.73
N THR A 219 -20.85 -3.17 -17.88
CA THR A 219 -19.45 -3.35 -18.27
C THR A 219 -18.50 -2.45 -17.48
N GLN A 220 -18.91 -1.24 -17.15
CA GLN A 220 -18.06 -0.26 -16.46
C GLN A 220 -17.61 -0.70 -15.06
N PRO A 221 -18.51 -1.17 -14.16
CA PRO A 221 -18.10 -1.63 -12.82
C PRO A 221 -17.12 -2.80 -12.83
N ILE A 222 -17.19 -3.69 -13.82
CA ILE A 222 -16.27 -4.84 -13.95
C ILE A 222 -14.83 -4.35 -14.15
N ASN A 223 -14.63 -3.34 -15.01
CA ASN A 223 -13.31 -2.73 -15.21
C ASN A 223 -12.82 -2.02 -13.95
N GLN A 224 -13.71 -1.33 -13.22
CA GLN A 224 -13.36 -0.63 -11.98
C GLN A 224 -12.90 -1.62 -10.88
N VAL A 225 -13.60 -2.72 -10.69
CA VAL A 225 -13.20 -3.78 -9.73
C VAL A 225 -11.81 -4.31 -10.06
N SER A 226 -11.52 -4.56 -11.34
CA SER A 226 -10.21 -5.07 -11.78
C SER A 226 -9.08 -4.08 -11.46
N GLN A 227 -9.31 -2.78 -11.57
CA GLN A 227 -8.33 -1.74 -11.24
C GLN A 227 -8.07 -1.64 -9.74
N GLN A 228 -9.13 -1.78 -8.91
CA GLN A 228 -9.01 -1.68 -7.45
C GLN A 228 -8.26 -2.85 -6.83
N PHE A 229 -8.21 -4.00 -7.50
CA PHE A 229 -7.55 -5.19 -6.95
C PHE A 229 -6.07 -4.94 -6.62
N ASN A 230 -5.33 -4.30 -7.52
CA ASN A 230 -3.92 -3.99 -7.29
C ASN A 230 -3.72 -3.01 -6.12
N SER A 231 -4.58 -1.98 -6.01
CA SER A 231 -4.52 -1.03 -4.91
C SER A 231 -4.76 -1.69 -3.56
N ILE A 232 -5.66 -2.68 -3.50
CA ILE A 232 -5.92 -3.45 -2.27
C ILE A 232 -4.73 -4.33 -1.91
N VAL A 233 -4.11 -5.02 -2.88
CA VAL A 233 -2.92 -5.85 -2.62
C VAL A 233 -1.77 -5.00 -2.08
N MET A 234 -1.53 -3.83 -2.66
CA MET A 234 -0.52 -2.90 -2.17
C MET A 234 -0.84 -2.37 -0.76
N ALA A 235 -2.09 -2.05 -0.49
CA ALA A 235 -2.51 -1.57 0.82
C ALA A 235 -2.41 -2.66 1.90
N LEU A 236 -2.70 -3.92 1.56
CA LEU A 236 -2.52 -5.06 2.47
C LEU A 236 -1.03 -5.29 2.79
N ALA A 237 -0.15 -5.16 1.80
CA ALA A 237 1.30 -5.23 2.04
C ALA A 237 1.80 -4.08 2.91
N GLY A 238 1.26 -2.86 2.72
CA GLY A 238 1.54 -1.71 3.59
C GLY A 238 1.01 -1.93 5.02
N ALA A 239 -0.22 -2.47 5.15
CA ALA A 239 -0.79 -2.83 6.44
C ALA A 239 0.06 -3.86 7.20
N ASP A 240 0.56 -4.89 6.51
CA ASP A 240 1.44 -5.89 7.11
C ASP A 240 2.71 -5.25 7.71
N ARG A 241 3.33 -4.28 7.02
CA ARG A 241 4.48 -3.55 7.56
C ARG A 241 4.14 -2.66 8.75
N ILE A 242 2.98 -1.97 8.68
CA ILE A 242 2.50 -1.15 9.79
C ILE A 242 2.25 -2.00 11.03
N PHE A 243 1.57 -3.13 10.88
CA PHE A 243 1.29 -4.02 12.01
C PHE A 243 2.54 -4.68 12.55
N LYS A 244 3.51 -5.04 11.71
CA LYS A 244 4.81 -5.53 12.18
C LYS A 244 5.52 -4.51 13.06
N LEU A 245 5.50 -3.23 12.66
CA LEU A 245 6.06 -2.16 13.49
C LEU A 245 5.32 -2.02 14.83
N LEU A 246 3.99 -2.14 14.84
CA LEU A 246 3.17 -2.06 16.03
C LEU A 246 3.27 -3.30 16.94
N ASP A 247 3.69 -4.44 16.41
CA ASP A 247 3.85 -5.70 17.13
C ASP A 247 5.28 -5.88 17.67
N GLU A 248 6.23 -4.95 17.35
CA GLU A 248 7.57 -4.96 17.94
C GLU A 248 7.50 -4.77 19.46
N GLU A 249 8.38 -5.46 20.17
CA GLU A 249 8.39 -5.39 21.63
C GLU A 249 8.92 -4.03 22.12
N PRO A 250 8.20 -3.32 22.98
CA PRO A 250 8.67 -2.07 23.56
C PRO A 250 9.87 -2.30 24.47
N GLU A 251 10.65 -1.23 24.69
CA GLU A 251 11.74 -1.27 25.66
C GLU A 251 11.21 -1.57 27.06
N VAL A 252 11.79 -2.56 27.72
CA VAL A 252 11.43 -2.95 29.07
C VAL A 252 12.49 -2.42 30.03
N ASP A 253 12.09 -1.63 30.99
CA ASP A 253 12.95 -1.18 32.10
C ASP A 253 12.71 -2.07 33.33
N ASP A 254 13.48 -3.14 33.44
CA ASP A 254 13.51 -4.03 34.60
C ASP A 254 14.53 -3.57 35.67
N GLY A 255 15.07 -2.36 35.51
CA GLY A 255 16.06 -1.78 36.41
C GLY A 255 15.50 -1.53 37.80
N TYR A 256 16.19 -2.06 38.84
CA TYR A 256 15.85 -1.82 40.24
C TYR A 256 16.49 -0.56 40.83
N VAL A 257 17.27 0.16 40.01
CA VAL A 257 17.91 1.44 40.35
C VAL A 257 17.31 2.52 39.46
N THR A 258 16.68 3.51 40.06
CA THR A 258 16.00 4.61 39.34
C THR A 258 16.68 5.94 39.63
N LEU A 259 16.67 6.85 38.66
CA LEU A 259 17.17 8.20 38.84
C LEU A 259 16.02 9.13 39.26
N VAL A 260 16.16 9.75 40.43
CA VAL A 260 15.12 10.61 41.02
C VAL A 260 15.65 12.01 41.35
N ASN A 261 14.75 13.01 41.33
CA ASN A 261 15.08 14.33 41.88
C ASN A 261 15.15 14.25 43.41
N VAL A 262 16.19 14.88 43.98
CA VAL A 262 16.38 14.88 45.43
C VAL A 262 16.61 16.30 45.94
N ARG A 263 16.28 16.49 47.21
CA ARG A 263 16.60 17.68 47.97
C ARG A 263 17.51 17.27 49.14
N LYS A 264 18.46 18.12 49.47
CA LYS A 264 19.34 17.87 50.63
C LYS A 264 18.72 18.42 51.91
N GLU A 265 18.40 17.54 52.86
CA GLU A 265 17.94 17.90 54.21
C GLU A 265 19.01 17.52 55.22
N GLY A 266 19.86 18.47 55.59
CA GLY A 266 21.04 18.19 56.39
C GLY A 266 22.06 17.35 55.63
N ASP A 267 22.34 16.14 56.14
CA ASP A 267 23.25 15.14 55.52
C ASP A 267 22.51 14.06 54.71
N ARG A 268 21.19 14.15 54.62
CA ARG A 268 20.38 13.16 53.95
C ARG A 268 19.81 13.68 52.64
N LEU A 269 19.74 12.83 51.64
CA LEU A 269 19.06 13.06 50.38
C LEU A 269 17.61 12.55 50.53
N VAL A 270 16.66 13.41 50.20
CA VAL A 270 15.24 13.11 50.27
C VAL A 270 14.63 13.29 48.88
N GLU A 271 13.91 12.28 48.38
CA GLU A 271 13.23 12.32 47.10
C GLU A 271 12.15 13.43 47.08
N THR A 272 12.05 14.13 45.95
CA THR A 272 11.07 15.21 45.76
C THR A 272 10.56 15.21 44.31
N GLU A 273 9.32 15.60 44.10
CA GLU A 273 8.72 15.81 42.80
C GLU A 273 9.15 17.16 42.17
N GLU A 274 9.70 18.07 42.99
CA GLU A 274 10.16 19.39 42.52
C GLU A 274 11.47 19.22 41.74
N LYS A 275 11.60 20.00 40.64
CA LYS A 275 12.85 20.08 39.87
C LYS A 275 13.91 20.87 40.65
N THR A 276 14.69 20.19 41.44
CA THR A 276 15.75 20.82 42.29
C THR A 276 17.08 21.01 41.53
N GLY A 277 17.23 20.34 40.38
CA GLY A 277 18.52 20.27 39.67
C GLY A 277 19.53 19.29 40.30
N MET A 278 19.17 18.67 41.42
CA MET A 278 19.96 17.62 42.09
C MET A 278 19.33 16.26 41.82
N TRP A 279 20.14 15.33 41.35
CA TRP A 279 19.71 13.97 41.02
C TRP A 279 20.44 12.96 41.87
N ALA A 280 19.73 11.89 42.23
CA ALA A 280 20.34 10.75 42.91
C ALA A 280 19.83 9.42 42.35
N TRP A 281 20.69 8.42 42.39
CA TRP A 281 20.34 7.04 42.16
C TRP A 281 19.60 6.50 43.37
N LYS A 282 18.35 6.11 43.20
CA LYS A 282 17.53 5.41 44.20
C LYS A 282 17.69 3.92 44.01
N HIS A 283 18.28 3.28 45.01
CA HIS A 283 18.49 1.83 45.02
C HIS A 283 17.70 1.22 46.18
N THR A 284 16.73 0.38 45.91
CA THR A 284 15.99 -0.36 46.94
C THR A 284 16.55 -1.78 46.97
N HIS A 285 17.16 -2.14 48.11
CA HIS A 285 17.71 -3.48 48.31
C HIS A 285 16.60 -4.51 48.38
N SER A 286 16.62 -5.51 47.48
CA SER A 286 15.59 -6.54 47.35
C SER A 286 15.44 -7.45 48.62
N ILE A 287 16.52 -7.56 49.43
CA ILE A 287 16.55 -8.44 50.63
C ILE A 287 16.14 -7.68 51.91
N THR A 288 16.60 -6.43 52.08
CA THR A 288 16.35 -5.67 53.30
C THR A 288 15.19 -4.69 53.20
N GLY A 289 14.78 -4.34 51.97
CA GLY A 289 13.76 -3.31 51.71
C GLY A 289 14.26 -1.87 51.97
N GLU A 290 15.53 -1.70 52.36
CA GLU A 290 16.10 -0.40 52.61
C GLU A 290 16.36 0.34 51.32
N THR A 291 16.03 1.65 51.27
CA THR A 291 16.30 2.52 50.07
C THR A 291 17.49 3.40 50.36
N GLU A 292 18.54 3.26 49.53
CA GLU A 292 19.73 4.09 49.52
C GLU A 292 19.65 5.14 48.41
N TYR A 293 20.04 6.39 48.69
CA TYR A 293 20.14 7.44 47.71
C TYR A 293 21.60 7.83 47.53
N ARG A 294 22.13 7.74 46.29
CA ARG A 294 23.46 8.19 45.94
C ARG A 294 23.41 9.33 44.95
N GLU A 295 23.99 10.47 45.36
CA GLU A 295 24.07 11.68 44.53
C GLU A 295 24.73 11.38 43.15
N LEU A 296 24.08 11.81 42.06
CA LEU A 296 24.62 11.71 40.72
C LEU A 296 25.77 12.67 40.54
N LYS A 297 27.02 12.20 40.47
CA LYS A 297 28.24 13.00 40.28
C LYS A 297 28.76 12.93 38.84
N GLY A 298 28.11 12.21 37.96
CA GLY A 298 28.49 12.06 36.55
C GLY A 298 29.78 11.24 36.31
N ALA A 299 30.28 10.52 37.35
CA ALA A 299 31.43 9.63 37.18
C ALA A 299 31.00 8.30 36.59
N LEU A 300 31.58 7.93 35.46
CA LEU A 300 31.37 6.66 34.78
C LEU A 300 32.70 5.94 34.63
N VAL A 301 32.78 4.69 35.12
CA VAL A 301 33.94 3.81 34.96
C VAL A 301 33.45 2.59 34.18
N MET A 302 34.06 2.35 33.03
CA MET A 302 33.90 1.15 32.22
C MET A 302 35.19 0.35 32.27
N ASP A 303 35.14 -0.94 32.63
CA ASP A 303 36.26 -1.83 32.69
C ASP A 303 35.87 -3.10 31.94
N ASP A 304 36.56 -3.38 30.83
CA ASP A 304 36.38 -4.55 29.98
C ASP A 304 34.91 -4.80 29.58
N VAL A 305 34.28 -3.73 29.03
CA VAL A 305 32.86 -3.74 28.64
C VAL A 305 32.71 -3.93 27.12
N ASP A 306 32.16 -5.07 26.73
CA ASP A 306 31.69 -5.32 25.37
C ASP A 306 30.20 -5.04 25.25
N PHE A 307 29.79 -4.48 24.13
CA PHE A 307 28.37 -4.25 23.82
C PHE A 307 28.03 -4.76 22.42
N GLY A 308 26.95 -5.53 22.31
CA GLY A 308 26.39 -6.00 21.05
C GLY A 308 24.88 -6.25 21.17
N TYR A 309 24.18 -6.16 20.06
CA TYR A 309 22.75 -6.48 19.99
C TYR A 309 22.47 -7.97 19.78
N THR A 310 23.48 -8.74 19.39
CA THR A 310 23.41 -10.21 19.19
C THR A 310 24.63 -10.84 19.85
N ASP A 311 24.44 -11.99 20.48
CA ASP A 311 25.49 -12.84 21.03
C ASP A 311 26.42 -13.39 19.94
#